data_cf6a07812e7a5748a239db52903d1757
#
_entry.id   cf6a07812e7a5748a239db52903d1757
#
_cell.length_a   1.000
_cell.length_b   1.000
_cell.length_c   1.000
_cell.angle_alpha   90.00
_cell.angle_beta   90.00
_cell.angle_gamma   90.00
#
_symmetry.space_group_name_H-M   'P 1'
#
loop_
_entity.id
_entity.type
_entity.pdbx_description
1 polymer ?
#
loop_
_entity_poly.entity_id
_entity_poly.type
_entity_poly.pdbx_seq_one_letter_code
_entity_poly.pdbx_strand_id
1 'polypeptide(L)'
;MKRTSDTIMFILKDRNATYYSRYFFPKYLIELGFPKELRFSLSTKERSAAIDRLVVVISVIRQSVTSFEIGHCHKTFLTQLKNDLGHLRKNNFLPVITSVTPEQMRAKKCPSSERASKRVKENLLALFTESKRTEKLLPRSVQQLESRISALLKFSKKDPLGIKAKDAMNFRDELLKKGKSTKSVIEYLSASRQFFKWLKLRGDMPTNPLEGITVKRKKRMASEERLRWSREQLKKLFKHLSFTKPTVRCRKGQTYQQQLEEYWIPLILLHSGARSSEICQLDVSDIKQIDGIWCIDINDSGEGKRLKSPSSKRVVPIHSKLIELGFLDYVNERRKNNLLKLFNIKLSDQNLDWSKGFARRFNKTLDELGFRKNARPTLHSFRHTFVDELQILQVQENVVADIVGHSKPNITFGRYGKRCQPEQLANHIKNLDFSPCLTTIHRFVCNSSQTN
;
A
#
# COMPACT_ATOMS: atom_id res chain seq x y z
N MET A 1 -22.30 -5.45 -3.46
CA MET A 1 -21.84 -5.69 -2.07
C MET A 1 -21.46 -7.16 -1.96
N LYS A 2 -20.19 -7.53 -2.19
CA LYS A 2 -19.69 -8.87 -1.90
C LYS A 2 -19.20 -8.85 -0.45
N ARG A 3 -19.96 -9.46 0.43
CA ARG A 3 -19.57 -9.68 1.82
C ARG A 3 -18.43 -10.71 1.83
N THR A 4 -17.31 -10.33 2.37
CA THR A 4 -16.20 -11.21 2.74
C THR A 4 -16.73 -12.24 3.73
N SER A 5 -16.50 -13.51 3.45
CA SER A 5 -16.98 -14.64 4.25
C SER A 5 -16.12 -14.84 5.48
N ASP A 6 -16.29 -13.99 6.47
CA ASP A 6 -15.98 -14.35 7.84
C ASP A 6 -17.09 -15.28 8.33
N THR A 7 -16.71 -16.31 9.06
CA THR A 7 -17.58 -17.39 9.59
C THR A 7 -18.87 -16.80 10.17
N ILE A 8 -19.92 -16.73 9.35
CA ILE A 8 -21.19 -16.14 9.76
C ILE A 8 -22.05 -17.24 10.35
N MET A 9 -22.25 -17.17 11.64
CA MET A 9 -23.23 -18.01 12.31
C MET A 9 -24.60 -17.40 12.18
N PHE A 10 -25.53 -18.15 11.57
CA PHE A 10 -26.92 -17.70 11.44
C PHE A 10 -27.81 -18.49 12.40
N ILE A 11 -28.75 -17.79 13.01
CA ILE A 11 -29.90 -18.38 13.65
C ILE A 11 -30.99 -18.56 12.58
N LEU A 12 -31.50 -19.76 12.48
CA LEU A 12 -32.59 -20.12 11.56
C LEU A 12 -33.81 -20.49 12.36
N LYS A 13 -35.00 -20.17 11.86
CA LYS A 13 -36.28 -20.62 12.37
C LYS A 13 -36.86 -21.59 11.37
N ASP A 14 -37.23 -22.79 11.83
CA ASP A 14 -37.85 -23.79 10.99
C ASP A 14 -39.39 -23.57 10.84
N ARG A 15 -40.05 -24.46 10.06
CA ARG A 15 -41.49 -24.41 9.87
C ARG A 15 -42.30 -24.62 11.15
N ASN A 16 -41.70 -25.28 12.14
CA ASN A 16 -42.33 -25.56 13.45
C ASN A 16 -41.99 -24.47 14.49
N ALA A 17 -41.50 -23.31 14.03
CA ALA A 17 -41.10 -22.18 14.83
C ALA A 17 -39.89 -22.45 15.78
N THR A 18 -39.19 -23.56 15.62
CA THR A 18 -37.99 -23.90 16.41
C THR A 18 -36.75 -23.22 15.83
N TYR A 19 -35.91 -22.69 16.71
CA TYR A 19 -34.65 -22.07 16.32
C TYR A 19 -33.51 -23.07 16.22
N TYR A 20 -32.63 -22.88 15.22
CA TYR A 20 -31.41 -23.67 14.96
C TYR A 20 -30.20 -22.76 14.83
N SER A 21 -29.06 -23.22 15.33
CA SER A 21 -27.76 -22.66 14.96
C SER A 21 -27.30 -23.22 13.63
N ARG A 22 -26.65 -22.39 12.81
CA ARG A 22 -26.07 -22.79 11.53
C ARG A 22 -24.61 -22.33 11.50
N TYR A 23 -23.69 -23.28 11.54
CA TYR A 23 -22.25 -23.02 11.49
C TYR A 23 -21.69 -23.44 10.14
N PHE A 24 -20.96 -22.54 9.48
CA PHE A 24 -20.26 -22.84 8.23
C PHE A 24 -18.80 -23.15 8.52
N PHE A 25 -18.34 -24.31 8.08
CA PHE A 25 -16.95 -24.67 8.20
C PHE A 25 -16.08 -23.85 7.25
N PRO A 26 -14.86 -23.42 7.68
CA PRO A 26 -13.88 -22.80 6.82
C PRO A 26 -13.52 -23.67 5.61
N LYS A 27 -13.14 -23.03 4.50
CA LYS A 27 -12.89 -23.73 3.23
C LYS A 27 -11.84 -24.83 3.34
N TYR A 28 -10.78 -24.61 4.10
CA TYR A 28 -9.72 -25.59 4.32
C TYR A 28 -10.21 -26.87 5.06
N LEU A 29 -11.20 -26.77 5.94
CA LEU A 29 -11.81 -27.94 6.58
C LEU A 29 -12.75 -28.68 5.63
N ILE A 30 -13.45 -27.97 4.74
CA ILE A 30 -14.27 -28.58 3.71
C ILE A 30 -13.42 -29.41 2.75
N GLU A 31 -12.22 -28.90 2.40
CA GLU A 31 -11.24 -29.62 1.59
C GLU A 31 -10.70 -30.89 2.29
N LEU A 32 -10.71 -30.93 3.62
CA LEU A 32 -10.40 -32.09 4.44
C LEU A 32 -11.58 -33.04 4.68
N GLY A 33 -12.73 -32.82 4.03
CA GLY A 33 -13.91 -33.68 4.08
C GLY A 33 -14.99 -33.28 5.09
N PHE A 34 -14.88 -32.08 5.71
CA PHE A 34 -15.94 -31.55 6.56
C PHE A 34 -17.16 -31.10 5.72
N PRO A 35 -18.40 -31.17 6.27
CA PRO A 35 -19.57 -30.66 5.60
C PRO A 35 -19.50 -29.13 5.43
N LYS A 36 -20.19 -28.58 4.43
CA LYS A 36 -20.24 -27.12 4.26
C LYS A 36 -20.86 -26.41 5.45
N GLU A 37 -21.82 -27.04 6.11
CA GLU A 37 -22.52 -26.48 7.27
C GLU A 37 -22.88 -27.55 8.30
N LEU A 38 -22.94 -27.13 9.57
CA LEU A 38 -23.48 -27.89 10.69
C LEU A 38 -24.71 -27.17 11.23
N ARG A 39 -25.85 -27.88 11.29
CA ARG A 39 -27.07 -27.38 11.91
C ARG A 39 -27.30 -28.07 13.24
N PHE A 40 -27.66 -27.30 14.25
CA PHE A 40 -27.96 -27.83 15.57
C PHE A 40 -29.18 -27.13 16.18
N SER A 41 -30.13 -27.91 16.69
CA SER A 41 -31.36 -27.37 17.29
C SER A 41 -31.08 -26.70 18.62
N LEU A 42 -31.60 -25.49 18.78
CA LEU A 42 -31.52 -24.71 20.05
C LEU A 42 -32.70 -25.04 20.99
N SER A 43 -33.60 -25.95 20.58
CA SER A 43 -34.72 -26.48 21.38
C SER A 43 -35.56 -25.38 22.05
N THR A 44 -35.83 -24.30 21.33
CA THR A 44 -36.69 -23.20 21.79
C THR A 44 -37.43 -22.56 20.63
N LYS A 45 -38.60 -22.03 20.92
CA LYS A 45 -39.43 -21.22 20.01
C LYS A 45 -39.31 -19.71 20.31
N GLU A 46 -38.67 -19.36 21.41
CA GLU A 46 -38.46 -17.99 21.86
C GLU A 46 -37.11 -17.47 21.35
N ARG A 47 -37.11 -16.25 20.78
CA ARG A 47 -35.94 -15.66 20.13
C ARG A 47 -34.85 -15.28 21.13
N SER A 48 -35.19 -14.73 22.29
CA SER A 48 -34.24 -14.35 23.34
C SER A 48 -33.47 -15.57 23.83
N ALA A 49 -34.18 -16.59 24.27
CA ALA A 49 -33.60 -17.87 24.68
C ALA A 49 -32.78 -18.55 23.58
N ALA A 50 -33.18 -18.39 22.33
CA ALA A 50 -32.40 -18.89 21.19
C ALA A 50 -31.06 -18.18 21.02
N ILE A 51 -30.98 -16.86 21.26
CA ILE A 51 -29.74 -16.08 21.18
C ILE A 51 -28.79 -16.52 22.29
N ASP A 52 -29.26 -16.65 23.53
CA ASP A 52 -28.45 -17.06 24.67
C ASP A 52 -27.87 -18.48 24.44
N ARG A 53 -28.70 -19.42 24.02
CA ARG A 53 -28.27 -20.79 23.68
C ARG A 53 -27.32 -20.84 22.49
N LEU A 54 -27.51 -19.95 21.51
CA LEU A 54 -26.62 -19.82 20.36
C LEU A 54 -25.21 -19.46 20.79
N VAL A 55 -25.03 -18.51 21.70
CA VAL A 55 -23.71 -18.08 22.20
C VAL A 55 -22.95 -19.28 22.78
N VAL A 56 -23.60 -20.10 23.60
CA VAL A 56 -22.99 -21.28 24.22
C VAL A 56 -22.64 -22.34 23.17
N VAL A 57 -23.55 -22.65 22.24
CA VAL A 57 -23.30 -23.59 21.14
C VAL A 57 -22.13 -23.15 20.27
N ILE A 58 -22.04 -21.86 19.98
CA ILE A 58 -20.94 -21.27 19.22
C ILE A 58 -19.61 -21.45 19.95
N SER A 59 -19.58 -21.19 21.24
CA SER A 59 -18.37 -21.32 22.07
C SER A 59 -17.84 -22.76 21.99
N VAL A 60 -18.69 -23.77 22.17
CA VAL A 60 -18.34 -25.18 22.08
C VAL A 60 -17.83 -25.55 20.69
N ILE A 61 -18.53 -25.17 19.62
CA ILE A 61 -18.09 -25.48 18.24
C ILE A 61 -16.73 -24.85 17.95
N ARG A 62 -16.53 -23.58 18.32
CA ARG A 62 -15.26 -22.89 18.10
C ARG A 62 -14.11 -23.54 18.86
N GLN A 63 -14.32 -23.86 20.11
CA GLN A 63 -13.30 -24.53 20.94
C GLN A 63 -12.92 -25.89 20.34
N SER A 64 -13.91 -26.71 19.94
CA SER A 64 -13.65 -28.01 19.31
C SER A 64 -12.94 -27.86 17.97
N VAL A 65 -13.37 -26.92 17.10
CA VAL A 65 -12.73 -26.67 15.80
C VAL A 65 -11.29 -26.17 15.96
N THR A 66 -11.01 -25.35 16.98
CA THR A 66 -9.66 -24.86 17.28
C THR A 66 -8.74 -25.97 17.78
N SER A 67 -9.27 -26.98 18.48
CA SER A 67 -8.50 -28.12 18.95
C SER A 67 -8.32 -29.24 17.90
N PHE A 68 -8.93 -29.10 16.71
CA PHE A 68 -8.76 -30.06 15.63
C PHE A 68 -7.36 -29.98 15.02
N GLU A 69 -6.58 -31.06 15.16
CA GLU A 69 -5.26 -31.20 14.55
C GLU A 69 -5.35 -31.84 13.16
N ILE A 70 -4.59 -31.30 12.20
CA ILE A 70 -4.50 -31.85 10.84
C ILE A 70 -3.84 -33.23 10.93
N GLY A 71 -4.60 -34.28 10.60
CA GLY A 71 -4.17 -35.69 10.72
C GLY A 71 -5.17 -36.56 11.46
N HIS A 72 -6.12 -35.95 12.16
CA HIS A 72 -7.22 -36.68 12.77
C HIS A 72 -8.36 -36.97 11.78
N CYS A 73 -9.05 -38.10 11.97
CA CYS A 73 -10.18 -38.44 11.11
C CYS A 73 -11.35 -37.47 11.32
N HIS A 74 -11.71 -36.73 10.28
CA HIS A 74 -12.80 -35.75 10.32
C HIS A 74 -14.17 -36.36 10.72
N LYS A 75 -14.41 -37.63 10.37
CA LYS A 75 -15.66 -38.33 10.75
C LYS A 75 -15.75 -38.56 12.26
N THR A 76 -14.65 -38.98 12.87
CA THR A 76 -14.58 -39.20 14.34
C THR A 76 -14.75 -37.87 15.07
N PHE A 77 -14.09 -36.81 14.59
CA PHE A 77 -14.23 -35.48 15.16
C PHE A 77 -15.68 -34.97 15.08
N LEU A 78 -16.34 -35.07 13.92
CA LEU A 78 -17.74 -34.66 13.75
C LEU A 78 -18.70 -35.45 14.65
N THR A 79 -18.42 -36.73 14.87
CA THR A 79 -19.22 -37.57 15.77
C THR A 79 -19.05 -37.06 17.21
N GLN A 80 -17.82 -36.83 17.65
CA GLN A 80 -17.53 -36.29 18.99
C GLN A 80 -18.19 -34.91 19.18
N LEU A 81 -18.03 -34.00 18.24
CA LEU A 81 -18.66 -32.65 18.29
C LEU A 81 -20.19 -32.76 18.40
N LYS A 82 -20.84 -33.66 17.67
CA LYS A 82 -22.29 -33.89 17.77
C LYS A 82 -22.70 -34.45 19.14
N ASN A 83 -21.88 -35.33 19.74
CA ASN A 83 -22.11 -35.85 21.08
C ASN A 83 -21.99 -34.73 22.12
N ASP A 84 -20.96 -33.91 22.06
CA ASP A 84 -20.73 -32.80 22.98
C ASP A 84 -21.89 -31.80 22.92
N LEU A 85 -22.36 -31.45 21.73
CA LEU A 85 -23.53 -30.63 21.52
C LEU A 85 -24.82 -31.28 22.01
N GLY A 86 -24.94 -32.62 21.88
CA GLY A 86 -26.04 -33.42 22.41
C GLY A 86 -26.10 -33.38 23.95
N HIS A 87 -24.95 -33.47 24.59
CA HIS A 87 -24.84 -33.35 26.05
C HIS A 87 -25.19 -31.93 26.52
N LEU A 88 -24.69 -30.90 25.81
CA LEU A 88 -25.03 -29.52 26.08
C LEU A 88 -26.54 -29.29 26.04
N ARG A 89 -27.25 -29.86 25.05
CA ARG A 89 -28.71 -29.76 24.92
C ARG A 89 -29.42 -30.44 26.08
N LYS A 90 -28.97 -31.65 26.49
CA LYS A 90 -29.53 -32.38 27.63
C LYS A 90 -29.40 -31.59 28.95
N ASN A 91 -28.34 -30.82 29.09
CA ASN A 91 -28.06 -29.98 30.25
C ASN A 91 -28.63 -28.57 30.13
N ASN A 92 -29.69 -28.37 29.37
CA ASN A 92 -30.38 -27.06 29.19
C ASN A 92 -29.44 -25.93 28.75
N PHE A 93 -28.40 -26.21 27.98
CA PHE A 93 -27.40 -25.26 27.51
C PHE A 93 -26.61 -24.52 28.61
N LEU A 94 -26.61 -25.09 29.83
CA LEU A 94 -25.72 -24.60 30.89
C LEU A 94 -24.28 -25.01 30.55
N PRO A 95 -23.31 -24.06 30.58
CA PRO A 95 -21.91 -24.42 30.40
C PRO A 95 -21.52 -25.33 31.58
N VAL A 96 -21.03 -26.53 31.29
CA VAL A 96 -20.40 -27.38 32.32
C VAL A 96 -19.09 -26.69 32.68
N ILE A 97 -19.09 -25.89 33.73
CA ILE A 97 -17.89 -25.41 34.36
C ILE A 97 -17.28 -26.65 35.03
N THR A 98 -16.39 -27.36 34.33
CA THR A 98 -15.47 -28.28 34.97
C THR A 98 -14.54 -27.41 35.82
N SER A 99 -14.98 -27.14 37.06
CA SER A 99 -14.12 -26.62 38.11
C SER A 99 -13.09 -27.73 38.42
N VAL A 100 -11.95 -27.67 37.77
CA VAL A 100 -10.76 -28.41 38.20
C VAL A 100 -10.30 -27.69 39.47
N THR A 101 -10.59 -28.30 40.62
CA THR A 101 -10.12 -27.82 41.92
C THR A 101 -8.59 -27.89 41.95
N PRO A 102 -7.91 -26.94 42.62
CA PRO A 102 -6.44 -26.87 42.69
C PRO A 102 -5.78 -28.12 43.33
N GLU A 103 -6.54 -28.95 44.00
CA GLU A 103 -6.02 -30.18 44.67
C GLU A 103 -5.78 -31.35 43.70
N GLN A 104 -6.42 -31.41 42.56
CA GLN A 104 -6.18 -32.47 41.55
C GLN A 104 -4.96 -32.22 40.67
N MET A 105 -4.32 -31.07 40.77
CA MET A 105 -3.05 -30.79 40.10
C MET A 105 -1.81 -31.24 40.85
N ARG A 106 -1.92 -31.81 42.10
CA ARG A 106 -0.77 -32.25 42.90
C ARG A 106 -0.43 -33.72 42.82
N ALA A 107 -1.16 -34.52 42.11
CA ALA A 107 -0.93 -35.97 42.04
C ALA A 107 -0.80 -36.46 40.60
N LYS A 108 0.33 -36.16 39.96
CA LYS A 108 1.06 -37.05 39.05
C LYS A 108 2.35 -36.31 38.63
N LYS A 109 3.42 -36.60 39.41
CA LYS A 109 4.78 -36.46 38.88
C LYS A 109 4.91 -37.40 37.68
N CYS A 110 4.88 -36.86 36.49
CA CYS A 110 5.39 -37.55 35.31
C CYS A 110 6.93 -37.53 35.36
N PRO A 111 7.58 -38.64 35.00
CA PRO A 111 9.04 -38.73 35.03
C PRO A 111 9.61 -37.72 34.03
N SER A 112 10.68 -37.09 34.48
CA SER A 112 11.54 -36.23 33.68
C SER A 112 11.98 -36.94 32.40
N SER A 113 11.32 -36.71 31.29
CA SER A 113 11.91 -36.92 29.99
C SER A 113 12.50 -35.61 29.51
N GLU A 114 13.79 -35.47 29.72
CA GLU A 114 14.67 -34.60 28.94
C GLU A 114 14.65 -35.05 27.49
N ARG A 115 13.58 -34.79 26.83
CA ARG A 115 13.48 -34.64 25.37
C ARG A 115 12.52 -33.51 25.09
N ALA A 116 12.90 -32.31 25.54
CA ALA A 116 12.41 -31.10 24.92
C ALA A 116 12.87 -31.16 23.46
N SER A 117 12.00 -31.70 22.59
CA SER A 117 12.12 -31.48 21.16
C SER A 117 12.45 -30.03 20.95
N LYS A 118 13.56 -29.74 20.27
CA LYS A 118 13.86 -28.45 19.70
C LYS A 118 12.63 -28.07 18.84
N ARG A 119 11.64 -27.39 19.43
CA ARG A 119 10.67 -26.62 18.64
C ARG A 119 11.51 -25.67 17.80
N VAL A 120 11.58 -25.94 16.52
CA VAL A 120 12.10 -24.98 15.55
C VAL A 120 11.35 -23.71 15.86
N LYS A 121 12.03 -22.68 16.39
CA LYS A 121 11.39 -21.38 16.70
C LYS A 121 10.81 -20.87 15.41
N GLU A 122 9.51 -20.94 15.28
CA GLU A 122 8.79 -20.49 14.10
C GLU A 122 9.08 -18.99 13.92
N ASN A 123 9.60 -18.63 12.77
CA ASN A 123 9.88 -17.21 12.51
C ASN A 123 8.57 -16.49 12.22
N LEU A 124 7.88 -16.05 13.28
CA LEU A 124 6.58 -15.38 13.20
C LEU A 124 6.59 -14.15 12.29
N LEU A 125 7.71 -13.43 12.21
CA LEU A 125 7.83 -12.29 11.29
C LEU A 125 7.85 -12.76 9.83
N ALA A 126 8.56 -13.85 9.52
CA ALA A 126 8.57 -14.41 8.17
C ALA A 126 7.19 -14.88 7.74
N LEU A 127 6.46 -15.57 8.62
CA LEU A 127 5.07 -15.99 8.37
C LEU A 127 4.13 -14.81 8.14
N PHE A 128 4.26 -13.76 8.95
CA PHE A 128 3.48 -12.54 8.75
C PHE A 128 3.77 -11.91 7.38
N THR A 129 5.05 -11.77 7.02
CA THR A 129 5.42 -11.18 5.73
C THR A 129 4.94 -12.02 4.56
N GLU A 130 4.95 -13.36 4.70
CA GLU A 130 4.41 -14.27 3.69
C GLU A 130 2.89 -14.12 3.56
N SER A 131 2.15 -14.04 4.68
CA SER A 131 0.71 -13.75 4.63
C SER A 131 0.41 -12.45 3.89
N LYS A 132 1.26 -11.41 4.06
CA LYS A 132 1.11 -10.14 3.35
C LYS A 132 1.44 -10.24 1.86
N ARG A 133 2.35 -11.12 1.45
CA ARG A 133 2.58 -11.44 0.02
C ARG A 133 1.39 -12.17 -0.59
N THR A 134 0.83 -13.13 0.13
CA THR A 134 -0.40 -13.84 -0.28
C THR A 134 -1.60 -12.89 -0.43
N GLU A 135 -1.70 -11.86 0.43
CA GLU A 135 -2.67 -10.76 0.28
C GLU A 135 -2.37 -9.84 -0.93
N LYS A 136 -1.34 -10.15 -1.74
CA LYS A 136 -0.90 -9.37 -2.91
C LYS A 136 -0.45 -7.93 -2.57
N LEU A 137 0.06 -7.69 -1.36
CA LEU A 137 0.70 -6.42 -1.05
C LEU A 137 1.95 -6.23 -1.92
N LEU A 138 2.20 -4.99 -2.33
CA LEU A 138 3.39 -4.65 -3.11
C LEU A 138 4.67 -5.05 -2.35
N PRO A 139 5.69 -5.63 -3.01
CA PRO A 139 6.93 -6.08 -2.38
C PRO A 139 7.60 -5.01 -1.50
N ARG A 140 7.59 -3.76 -1.96
CA ARG A 140 8.10 -2.62 -1.18
C ARG A 140 7.33 -2.37 0.11
N SER A 141 6.01 -2.55 0.10
CA SER A 141 5.17 -2.39 1.30
C SER A 141 5.47 -3.48 2.32
N VAL A 142 5.63 -4.72 1.85
CA VAL A 142 6.02 -5.85 2.70
C VAL A 142 7.40 -5.62 3.32
N GLN A 143 8.39 -5.21 2.53
CA GLN A 143 9.74 -4.88 3.01
C GLN A 143 9.72 -3.75 4.06
N GLN A 144 8.89 -2.72 3.88
CA GLN A 144 8.75 -1.64 4.85
C GLN A 144 8.12 -2.12 6.16
N LEU A 145 7.09 -2.98 6.10
CA LEU A 145 6.49 -3.61 7.28
C LEU A 145 7.55 -4.42 8.03
N GLU A 146 8.24 -5.30 7.33
CA GLU A 146 9.30 -6.16 7.88
C GLU A 146 10.41 -5.35 8.55
N SER A 147 10.94 -4.33 7.88
CA SER A 147 11.99 -3.46 8.41
C SER A 147 11.57 -2.74 9.69
N ARG A 148 10.33 -2.21 9.71
CA ARG A 148 9.80 -1.47 10.86
C ARG A 148 9.50 -2.38 12.05
N ILE A 149 8.95 -3.57 11.80
CA ILE A 149 8.68 -4.56 12.85
C ILE A 149 10.00 -5.09 13.41
N SER A 150 10.97 -5.44 12.53
CA SER A 150 12.31 -5.88 12.95
C SER A 150 13.01 -4.86 13.85
N ALA A 151 12.76 -3.57 13.65
CA ALA A 151 13.33 -2.52 14.52
C ALA A 151 12.79 -2.62 15.97
N LEU A 152 11.50 -2.91 16.16
CA LEU A 152 10.91 -3.14 17.49
C LEU A 152 11.46 -4.42 18.11
N LEU A 153 11.52 -5.52 17.34
CA LEU A 153 12.01 -6.80 17.83
C LEU A 153 13.48 -6.72 18.25
N LYS A 154 14.32 -6.04 17.47
CA LYS A 154 15.74 -5.79 17.81
C LYS A 154 15.88 -4.89 19.04
N PHE A 155 15.04 -3.88 19.19
CA PHE A 155 15.06 -2.99 20.34
C PHE A 155 14.69 -3.73 21.62
N SER A 156 13.61 -4.50 21.60
CA SER A 156 13.12 -5.23 22.77
C SER A 156 14.02 -6.38 23.19
N LYS A 157 14.79 -6.97 22.27
CA LYS A 157 15.60 -8.20 22.43
C LYS A 157 14.80 -9.38 22.97
N LYS A 158 13.47 -9.36 22.78
CA LYS A 158 12.52 -10.37 23.25
C LYS A 158 11.94 -11.15 22.08
N ASP A 159 11.46 -12.35 22.38
CA ASP A 159 10.57 -13.08 21.49
C ASP A 159 9.30 -12.22 21.24
N PRO A 160 8.73 -12.24 20.03
CA PRO A 160 7.50 -11.48 19.74
C PRO A 160 6.38 -11.71 20.76
N LEU A 161 6.18 -12.94 21.22
CA LEU A 161 5.14 -13.29 22.18
C LEU A 161 5.40 -12.77 23.59
N GLY A 162 6.66 -12.41 23.90
CA GLY A 162 7.07 -11.83 25.19
C GLY A 162 7.01 -10.30 25.24
N ILE A 163 6.63 -9.61 24.17
CA ILE A 163 6.55 -8.16 24.12
C ILE A 163 5.30 -7.67 24.82
N LYS A 164 5.47 -6.75 25.76
CA LYS A 164 4.39 -6.11 26.53
C LYS A 164 4.21 -4.65 26.13
N ALA A 165 3.11 -4.04 26.54
CA ALA A 165 2.81 -2.62 26.28
C ALA A 165 3.94 -1.68 26.74
N LYS A 166 4.59 -1.98 27.86
CA LYS A 166 5.76 -1.21 28.37
C LYS A 166 6.90 -1.20 27.36
N ASP A 167 7.18 -2.35 26.70
CA ASP A 167 8.27 -2.44 25.70
C ASP A 167 7.93 -1.58 24.47
N ALA A 168 6.66 -1.60 24.03
CA ALA A 168 6.18 -0.80 22.92
C ALA A 168 6.19 0.70 23.22
N MET A 169 5.86 1.11 24.47
CA MET A 169 6.00 2.50 24.91
C MET A 169 7.46 2.95 24.93
N ASN A 170 8.34 2.14 25.50
CA ASN A 170 9.78 2.42 25.53
C ASN A 170 10.36 2.54 24.10
N PHE A 171 9.92 1.70 23.17
CA PHE A 171 10.32 1.79 21.76
C PHE A 171 9.86 3.10 21.10
N ARG A 172 8.62 3.53 21.35
CA ARG A 172 8.10 4.83 20.89
C ARG A 172 9.01 5.98 21.39
N ASP A 173 9.31 5.97 22.67
CA ASP A 173 10.07 7.04 23.31
C ASP A 173 11.52 7.05 22.82
N GLU A 174 12.11 5.88 22.59
CA GLU A 174 13.45 5.74 21.99
C GLU A 174 13.49 6.29 20.56
N LEU A 175 12.46 6.02 19.74
CA LEU A 175 12.38 6.58 18.39
C LEU A 175 12.31 8.12 18.42
N LEU A 176 11.56 8.68 19.38
CA LEU A 176 11.47 10.14 19.57
C LEU A 176 12.80 10.73 20.07
N LYS A 177 13.48 10.10 21.03
CA LYS A 177 14.81 10.50 21.51
C LYS A 177 15.85 10.49 20.41
N LYS A 178 15.78 9.53 19.47
CA LYS A 178 16.63 9.47 18.26
C LYS A 178 16.29 10.53 17.22
N GLY A 179 15.40 11.47 17.49
CA GLY A 179 15.05 12.54 16.57
C GLY A 179 14.23 12.10 15.35
N LYS A 180 13.58 10.92 15.39
CA LYS A 180 12.67 10.49 14.31
C LYS A 180 11.48 11.44 14.22
N SER A 181 11.10 11.79 13.00
CA SER A 181 9.89 12.60 12.80
C SER A 181 8.65 11.89 13.38
N THR A 182 7.70 12.65 13.90
CA THR A 182 6.40 12.13 14.41
C THR A 182 5.72 11.20 13.41
N LYS A 183 5.76 11.56 12.11
CA LYS A 183 5.24 10.72 11.03
C LYS A 183 5.93 9.36 10.98
N SER A 184 7.26 9.34 11.02
CA SER A 184 8.03 8.10 11.01
C SER A 184 7.70 7.23 12.23
N VAL A 185 7.62 7.81 13.42
CA VAL A 185 7.26 7.07 14.64
C VAL A 185 5.87 6.42 14.51
N ILE A 186 4.88 7.17 13.99
CA ILE A 186 3.53 6.64 13.73
C ILE A 186 3.60 5.46 12.75
N GLU A 187 4.42 5.54 11.72
CA GLU A 187 4.58 4.46 10.73
C GLU A 187 5.22 3.20 11.34
N TYR A 188 6.21 3.35 12.23
CA TYR A 188 6.79 2.22 12.99
C TYR A 188 5.76 1.56 13.90
N LEU A 189 5.00 2.34 14.66
CA LEU A 189 3.96 1.83 15.55
C LEU A 189 2.82 1.17 14.75
N SER A 190 2.43 1.74 13.61
CA SER A 190 1.38 1.19 12.76
C SER A 190 1.78 -0.17 12.18
N ALA A 191 3.00 -0.31 11.68
CA ALA A 191 3.52 -1.58 11.17
C ALA A 191 3.54 -2.65 12.28
N SER A 192 4.06 -2.31 13.45
CA SER A 192 4.10 -3.21 14.60
C SER A 192 2.69 -3.57 15.08
N ARG A 193 1.76 -2.62 15.11
CA ARG A 193 0.35 -2.88 15.48
C ARG A 193 -0.31 -3.87 14.53
N GLN A 194 -0.02 -3.80 13.22
CA GLN A 194 -0.54 -4.76 12.25
C GLN A 194 -0.02 -6.18 12.52
N PHE A 195 1.27 -6.31 12.85
CA PHE A 195 1.89 -7.59 13.19
C PHE A 195 1.25 -8.21 14.43
N PHE A 196 1.14 -7.45 15.52
CA PHE A 196 0.54 -7.95 16.76
C PHE A 196 -0.97 -8.17 16.65
N LYS A 197 -1.67 -7.41 15.80
CA LYS A 197 -3.06 -7.70 15.46
C LYS A 197 -3.18 -9.06 14.74
N TRP A 198 -2.26 -9.36 13.84
CA TRP A 198 -2.22 -10.64 13.15
C TRP A 198 -1.93 -11.79 14.10
N LEU A 199 -0.97 -11.65 15.05
CA LEU A 199 -0.72 -12.64 16.10
C LEU A 199 -1.94 -12.88 17.00
N LYS A 200 -2.66 -11.80 17.37
CA LYS A 200 -3.92 -11.92 18.11
C LYS A 200 -4.99 -12.69 17.34
N LEU A 201 -5.11 -12.43 16.04
CA LEU A 201 -6.07 -13.14 15.17
C LEU A 201 -5.71 -14.62 14.97
N ARG A 202 -4.42 -14.98 15.01
CA ARG A 202 -3.95 -16.38 15.01
C ARG A 202 -4.21 -17.10 16.33
N GLY A 203 -4.48 -16.37 17.40
CA GLY A 203 -4.59 -16.93 18.75
C GLY A 203 -3.24 -17.05 19.50
N ASP A 204 -2.13 -16.59 18.89
CA ASP A 204 -0.80 -16.66 19.52
C ASP A 204 -0.67 -15.68 20.69
N MET A 205 -1.49 -14.63 20.73
CA MET A 205 -1.52 -13.63 21.80
C MET A 205 -2.96 -13.23 22.17
N PRO A 206 -3.25 -13.02 23.46
CA PRO A 206 -4.59 -12.61 23.89
C PRO A 206 -4.90 -11.14 23.58
N THR A 207 -3.88 -10.27 23.58
CA THR A 207 -4.01 -8.82 23.37
C THR A 207 -2.92 -8.27 22.49
N ASN A 208 -3.17 -7.11 21.87
CA ASN A 208 -2.17 -6.41 21.08
C ASN A 208 -1.40 -5.41 21.97
N PRO A 209 -0.10 -5.58 22.23
CA PRO A 209 0.67 -4.70 23.11
C PRO A 209 0.83 -3.26 22.60
N LEU A 210 0.47 -2.98 21.35
CA LEU A 210 0.50 -1.63 20.77
C LEU A 210 -0.88 -0.96 20.74
N GLU A 211 -1.91 -1.60 21.30
CA GLU A 211 -3.25 -1.02 21.35
C GLU A 211 -3.23 0.27 22.20
N GLY A 212 -3.84 1.35 21.69
CA GLY A 212 -3.86 2.64 22.39
C GLY A 212 -2.56 3.46 22.38
N ILE A 213 -1.41 2.88 21.97
CA ILE A 213 -0.15 3.62 21.95
C ILE A 213 -0.11 4.55 20.72
N THR A 214 -0.13 5.85 20.97
CA THR A 214 -0.15 6.88 19.92
C THR A 214 0.94 7.94 20.16
N VAL A 215 1.15 8.79 19.15
CA VAL A 215 1.99 9.98 19.24
C VAL A 215 1.17 11.18 18.79
N LYS A 216 1.12 12.23 19.59
CA LYS A 216 0.44 13.48 19.22
C LYS A 216 1.13 14.10 18.02
N ARG A 217 0.39 14.32 16.94
CA ARG A 217 0.88 15.09 15.79
C ARG A 217 0.83 16.57 16.15
N LYS A 218 1.93 17.30 15.93
CA LYS A 218 1.84 18.75 15.84
C LYS A 218 0.98 19.06 14.61
N LYS A 219 -0.13 19.76 14.79
CA LYS A 219 -0.94 20.26 13.68
C LYS A 219 -0.09 21.28 12.92
N ARG A 220 0.38 20.91 11.73
CA ARG A 220 0.93 21.84 10.74
C ARG A 220 -0.05 21.92 9.60
N MET A 221 -0.14 23.07 8.97
CA MET A 221 -0.93 23.18 7.73
C MET A 221 -0.26 22.32 6.65
N ALA A 222 -1.05 21.59 5.87
CA ALA A 222 -0.53 20.71 4.82
C ALA A 222 0.31 21.50 3.79
N SER A 223 0.03 22.77 3.62
CA SER A 223 0.79 23.73 2.79
C SER A 223 2.21 23.97 3.31
N GLU A 224 2.44 23.91 4.62
CA GLU A 224 3.76 24.12 5.23
C GLU A 224 4.63 22.85 5.20
N GLU A 225 4.02 21.67 5.10
CA GLU A 225 4.72 20.39 5.08
C GLU A 225 5.26 20.00 3.69
N ARG A 226 4.78 20.65 2.61
CA ARG A 226 5.05 20.24 1.23
C ARG A 226 5.84 21.31 0.51
N LEU A 227 7.14 21.08 0.33
CA LEU A 227 7.97 21.95 -0.45
C LEU A 227 7.47 22.01 -1.92
N ARG A 228 7.28 23.21 -2.42
CA ARG A 228 6.99 23.51 -3.83
C ARG A 228 8.23 24.16 -4.44
N TRP A 229 8.26 24.21 -5.74
CA TRP A 229 9.23 25.03 -6.47
C TRP A 229 8.78 26.48 -6.48
N SER A 230 9.57 27.41 -5.94
CA SER A 230 9.33 28.84 -6.17
C SER A 230 9.75 29.22 -7.58
N ARG A 231 9.25 30.36 -8.06
CA ARG A 231 9.63 30.90 -9.39
C ARG A 231 11.14 31.10 -9.49
N GLU A 232 11.80 31.60 -8.44
CA GLU A 232 13.24 31.81 -8.37
C GLU A 232 14.00 30.49 -8.42
N GLN A 233 13.51 29.49 -7.69
CA GLN A 233 14.12 28.16 -7.69
C GLN A 233 13.98 27.49 -9.06
N LEU A 234 12.83 27.62 -9.74
CA LEU A 234 12.66 27.15 -11.11
C LEU A 234 13.59 27.88 -12.08
N LYS A 235 13.70 29.21 -12.02
CA LYS A 235 14.66 29.98 -12.81
C LYS A 235 16.10 29.49 -12.60
N LYS A 236 16.48 29.25 -11.33
CA LYS A 236 17.80 28.71 -10.99
C LYS A 236 18.01 27.31 -11.56
N LEU A 237 17.02 26.42 -11.44
CA LEU A 237 17.09 25.06 -11.99
C LEU A 237 17.28 25.09 -13.51
N PHE A 238 16.45 25.84 -14.22
CA PHE A 238 16.40 25.86 -15.67
C PHE A 238 17.54 26.65 -16.34
N LYS A 239 18.38 27.35 -15.56
CA LYS A 239 19.68 27.88 -16.00
C LYS A 239 20.80 26.82 -16.08
N HIS A 240 20.57 25.62 -15.54
CA HIS A 240 21.58 24.55 -15.62
C HIS A 240 21.82 24.09 -17.06
N LEU A 241 23.06 23.66 -17.35
CA LEU A 241 23.48 23.23 -18.69
C LEU A 241 22.60 22.16 -19.31
N SER A 242 22.02 21.26 -18.49
CA SER A 242 21.08 20.24 -18.96
C SER A 242 19.88 20.83 -19.71
N PHE A 243 19.51 22.08 -19.46
CA PHE A 243 18.38 22.76 -20.09
C PHE A 243 18.79 23.78 -21.15
N THR A 244 19.93 24.43 -20.97
CA THR A 244 20.43 25.45 -21.93
C THR A 244 21.17 24.82 -23.10
N LYS A 245 21.69 23.60 -22.95
CA LYS A 245 22.36 22.84 -24.01
C LYS A 245 21.90 21.37 -23.98
N PRO A 246 20.65 21.07 -24.36
CA PRO A 246 20.02 19.76 -24.16
C PRO A 246 20.75 18.60 -24.88
N THR A 247 21.46 18.88 -25.94
CA THR A 247 22.21 17.88 -26.72
C THR A 247 23.66 17.70 -26.28
N VAL A 248 24.15 18.53 -25.34
CA VAL A 248 25.53 18.49 -24.85
C VAL A 248 25.58 17.76 -23.51
N ARG A 249 26.47 16.76 -23.40
CA ARG A 249 26.69 16.05 -22.13
C ARG A 249 27.34 16.98 -21.10
N CYS A 250 26.68 17.10 -19.96
CA CYS A 250 27.11 18.03 -18.91
C CYS A 250 28.16 17.45 -17.95
N ARG A 251 28.34 16.11 -17.96
CA ARG A 251 29.18 15.42 -16.99
C ARG A 251 30.01 14.33 -17.65
N LYS A 252 31.22 14.11 -17.15
CA LYS A 252 32.07 12.97 -17.56
C LYS A 252 31.33 11.64 -17.26
N GLY A 253 31.29 10.75 -18.25
CA GLY A 253 30.60 9.44 -18.17
C GLY A 253 29.08 9.48 -18.29
N GLN A 254 28.49 10.66 -18.51
CA GLN A 254 27.06 10.79 -18.83
C GLN A 254 26.80 10.35 -20.26
N THR A 255 25.78 9.51 -20.49
CA THR A 255 25.36 9.16 -21.84
C THR A 255 24.48 10.28 -22.43
N TYR A 256 24.40 10.33 -23.76
CA TYR A 256 23.48 11.25 -24.46
C TYR A 256 22.03 11.07 -23.99
N GLN A 257 21.57 9.83 -23.86
CA GLN A 257 20.22 9.55 -23.37
C GLN A 257 19.99 10.05 -21.92
N GLN A 258 20.97 9.90 -21.06
CA GLN A 258 20.88 10.45 -19.69
C GLN A 258 20.77 11.98 -19.69
N GLN A 259 21.43 12.67 -20.65
CA GLN A 259 21.30 14.10 -20.83
C GLN A 259 19.89 14.48 -21.25
N LEU A 260 19.31 13.75 -22.21
CA LEU A 260 17.92 13.98 -22.64
C LEU A 260 16.88 13.68 -21.53
N GLU A 261 17.13 12.66 -20.72
CA GLU A 261 16.31 12.38 -19.53
C GLU A 261 16.35 13.55 -18.52
N GLU A 262 17.52 14.15 -18.31
CA GLU A 262 17.69 15.31 -17.43
C GLU A 262 17.03 16.58 -17.96
N TYR A 263 16.90 16.70 -19.27
CA TYR A 263 16.18 17.77 -19.92
C TYR A 263 14.65 17.55 -19.85
N TRP A 264 14.16 16.42 -20.35
CA TRP A 264 12.73 16.20 -20.54
C TRP A 264 11.95 15.90 -19.27
N ILE A 265 12.48 15.05 -18.38
CA ILE A 265 11.68 14.57 -17.23
C ILE A 265 11.22 15.70 -16.31
N PRO A 266 12.07 16.66 -15.90
CA PRO A 266 11.63 17.78 -15.07
C PRO A 266 10.59 18.68 -15.78
N LEU A 267 10.76 18.93 -17.07
CA LEU A 267 9.83 19.72 -17.88
C LEU A 267 8.46 19.05 -17.98
N ILE A 268 8.42 17.73 -18.24
CA ILE A 268 7.17 16.97 -18.30
C ILE A 268 6.50 16.94 -16.91
N LEU A 269 7.26 16.74 -15.84
CA LEU A 269 6.71 16.75 -14.47
C LEU A 269 6.10 18.10 -14.10
N LEU A 270 6.73 19.20 -14.50
CA LEU A 270 6.26 20.57 -14.25
C LEU A 270 4.93 20.84 -14.97
N HIS A 271 4.76 20.34 -16.21
CA HIS A 271 3.60 20.62 -17.05
C HIS A 271 2.51 19.54 -17.05
N SER A 272 2.69 18.43 -16.31
CA SER A 272 1.71 17.35 -16.25
C SER A 272 1.23 17.02 -14.83
N GLY A 273 1.96 17.45 -13.81
CA GLY A 273 1.70 17.07 -12.42
C GLY A 273 1.80 15.56 -12.15
N ALA A 274 2.37 14.78 -13.07
CA ALA A 274 2.53 13.33 -12.92
C ALA A 274 3.55 12.97 -11.82
N ARG A 275 3.51 11.72 -11.36
CA ARG A 275 4.55 11.21 -10.46
C ARG A 275 5.82 10.86 -11.25
N SER A 276 6.98 11.05 -10.65
CA SER A 276 8.26 10.78 -11.32
C SER A 276 8.36 9.36 -11.87
N SER A 277 7.87 8.35 -11.13
CA SER A 277 7.87 6.97 -11.62
C SER A 277 6.91 6.75 -12.79
N GLU A 278 5.81 7.49 -12.88
CA GLU A 278 4.86 7.44 -14.01
C GLU A 278 5.51 7.94 -15.30
N ILE A 279 6.30 9.02 -15.24
CA ILE A 279 7.02 9.55 -16.39
C ILE A 279 8.22 8.67 -16.76
N CYS A 280 8.99 8.22 -15.76
CA CYS A 280 10.18 7.39 -16.01
C CYS A 280 9.88 6.03 -16.64
N GLN A 281 8.66 5.51 -16.54
CA GLN A 281 8.27 4.22 -17.10
C GLN A 281 7.58 4.29 -18.46
N LEU A 282 7.38 5.48 -19.02
CA LEU A 282 6.63 5.67 -20.27
C LEU A 282 7.26 4.88 -21.42
N ASP A 283 6.40 4.26 -22.20
CA ASP A 283 6.72 3.74 -23.52
C ASP A 283 6.50 4.83 -24.58
N VAL A 284 7.13 4.70 -25.72
CA VAL A 284 6.94 5.64 -26.84
C VAL A 284 5.48 5.64 -27.32
N SER A 285 4.81 4.49 -27.25
CA SER A 285 3.40 4.33 -27.61
C SER A 285 2.43 5.00 -26.64
N ASP A 286 2.88 5.38 -25.43
CA ASP A 286 2.06 6.13 -24.48
C ASP A 286 1.89 7.60 -24.87
N ILE A 287 2.70 8.08 -25.81
CA ILE A 287 2.54 9.43 -26.39
C ILE A 287 1.71 9.27 -27.66
N LYS A 288 0.46 9.67 -27.60
CA LYS A 288 -0.51 9.48 -28.67
C LYS A 288 -1.47 10.64 -28.82
N GLN A 289 -2.09 10.71 -29.97
CA GLN A 289 -3.13 11.68 -30.26
C GLN A 289 -4.50 11.06 -29.95
N ILE A 290 -5.35 11.79 -29.24
CA ILE A 290 -6.72 11.42 -28.91
C ILE A 290 -7.59 12.60 -29.26
N ASP A 291 -8.55 12.43 -30.15
CA ASP A 291 -9.42 13.50 -30.66
C ASP A 291 -8.65 14.75 -31.09
N GLY A 292 -7.53 14.56 -31.82
CA GLY A 292 -6.67 15.64 -32.29
C GLY A 292 -5.72 16.23 -31.25
N ILE A 293 -5.79 15.83 -29.99
CA ILE A 293 -4.98 16.37 -28.88
C ILE A 293 -3.86 15.41 -28.53
N TRP A 294 -2.62 15.89 -28.52
CA TRP A 294 -1.49 15.10 -28.05
C TRP A 294 -1.55 14.89 -26.54
N CYS A 295 -1.43 13.64 -26.13
CA CYS A 295 -1.61 13.22 -24.76
C CYS A 295 -0.52 12.25 -24.30
N ILE A 296 -0.29 12.23 -22.98
CA ILE A 296 0.46 11.20 -22.26
C ILE A 296 -0.56 10.23 -21.66
N ASP A 297 -0.54 8.97 -22.08
CA ASP A 297 -1.36 7.91 -21.49
C ASP A 297 -0.61 7.25 -20.31
N ILE A 298 -0.96 7.64 -19.11
CA ILE A 298 -0.39 7.09 -17.87
C ILE A 298 -1.14 5.80 -17.53
N ASN A 299 -0.52 4.67 -17.81
CA ASN A 299 -1.09 3.34 -17.68
C ASN A 299 -0.10 2.35 -17.04
N ASP A 300 -0.57 1.14 -16.76
CA ASP A 300 0.20 0.01 -16.25
C ASP A 300 0.26 -1.16 -17.25
N SER A 301 -0.05 -0.88 -18.51
CA SER A 301 0.05 -1.84 -19.60
C SER A 301 1.49 -1.87 -20.14
N GLY A 302 2.15 -3.02 -20.08
CA GLY A 302 3.52 -3.19 -20.51
C GLY A 302 4.43 -3.76 -19.41
N GLU A 303 5.57 -4.31 -19.83
CA GLU A 303 6.49 -5.00 -18.94
C GLU A 303 7.07 -4.07 -17.87
N GLY A 304 6.92 -4.48 -16.61
CA GLY A 304 7.45 -3.76 -15.45
C GLY A 304 6.73 -2.46 -15.09
N LYS A 305 5.75 -1.99 -15.88
CA LYS A 305 4.97 -0.77 -15.57
C LYS A 305 4.07 -1.00 -14.38
N ARG A 306 3.95 0.03 -13.55
CA ARG A 306 3.14 -0.02 -12.33
C ARG A 306 2.52 1.32 -12.00
N LEU A 307 1.31 1.28 -11.50
CA LEU A 307 0.64 2.44 -10.91
C LEU A 307 0.40 2.23 -9.42
N LYS A 308 0.44 3.32 -8.66
CA LYS A 308 0.24 3.28 -7.20
C LYS A 308 -1.19 2.86 -6.81
N SER A 309 -2.16 3.22 -7.63
CA SER A 309 -3.58 2.93 -7.43
C SER A 309 -4.29 2.87 -8.78
N PRO A 310 -5.44 2.18 -8.89
CA PRO A 310 -6.25 2.18 -10.11
C PRO A 310 -6.65 3.59 -10.58
N SER A 311 -6.85 4.53 -9.66
CA SER A 311 -7.17 5.93 -9.96
C SER A 311 -6.01 6.66 -10.66
N SER A 312 -4.79 6.14 -10.60
CA SER A 312 -3.62 6.75 -11.26
C SER A 312 -3.62 6.58 -12.78
N LYS A 313 -4.34 5.57 -13.33
CA LYS A 313 -4.48 5.36 -14.77
C LYS A 313 -5.29 6.51 -15.37
N ARG A 314 -4.71 7.24 -16.32
CA ARG A 314 -5.32 8.45 -16.89
C ARG A 314 -4.59 8.93 -18.12
N VAL A 315 -5.26 9.80 -18.86
CA VAL A 315 -4.70 10.54 -20.00
C VAL A 315 -4.47 11.98 -19.57
N VAL A 316 -3.30 12.53 -19.89
CA VAL A 316 -2.94 13.92 -19.59
C VAL A 316 -2.56 14.63 -20.88
N PRO A 317 -3.26 15.69 -21.29
CA PRO A 317 -2.88 16.49 -22.46
C PRO A 317 -1.47 17.07 -22.33
N ILE A 318 -0.73 17.08 -23.42
CA ILE A 318 0.61 17.66 -23.48
C ILE A 318 0.50 19.17 -23.61
N HIS A 319 1.13 19.90 -22.68
CA HIS A 319 1.15 21.35 -22.70
C HIS A 319 1.87 21.87 -23.95
N SER A 320 1.34 22.95 -24.56
CA SER A 320 1.89 23.57 -25.78
C SER A 320 3.37 23.90 -25.64
N LYS A 321 3.83 24.35 -24.48
CA LYS A 321 5.24 24.65 -24.22
C LYS A 321 6.17 23.46 -24.42
N LEU A 322 5.76 22.23 -24.09
CA LEU A 322 6.54 21.04 -24.35
C LEU A 322 6.65 20.76 -25.86
N ILE A 323 5.57 21.02 -26.61
CA ILE A 323 5.54 20.88 -28.07
C ILE A 323 6.48 21.90 -28.71
N GLU A 324 6.41 23.18 -28.29
CA GLU A 324 7.31 24.24 -28.73
C GLU A 324 8.78 23.93 -28.47
N LEU A 325 9.09 23.28 -27.34
CA LEU A 325 10.43 22.86 -26.99
C LEU A 325 10.93 21.65 -27.78
N GLY A 326 10.10 21.05 -28.66
CA GLY A 326 10.49 19.93 -29.54
C GLY A 326 10.24 18.54 -28.93
N PHE A 327 9.30 18.43 -27.97
CA PHE A 327 9.03 17.13 -27.33
C PHE A 327 8.52 16.07 -28.34
N LEU A 328 7.68 16.48 -29.27
CA LEU A 328 7.20 15.56 -30.31
C LEU A 328 8.31 15.14 -31.28
N ASP A 329 9.28 16.02 -31.54
CA ASP A 329 10.46 15.67 -32.36
C ASP A 329 11.28 14.61 -31.65
N TYR A 330 11.49 14.73 -30.34
CA TYR A 330 12.14 13.70 -29.51
C TYR A 330 11.38 12.37 -29.54
N VAL A 331 10.05 12.40 -29.38
CA VAL A 331 9.21 11.18 -29.44
C VAL A 331 9.33 10.52 -30.81
N ASN A 332 9.31 11.30 -31.88
CA ASN A 332 9.42 10.79 -33.25
C ASN A 332 10.81 10.22 -33.54
N GLU A 333 11.88 10.82 -33.00
CA GLU A 333 13.23 10.24 -33.05
C GLU A 333 13.25 8.85 -32.38
N ARG A 334 12.64 8.72 -31.20
CA ARG A 334 12.53 7.43 -30.50
C ARG A 334 11.76 6.40 -31.33
N ARG A 335 10.66 6.80 -31.99
CA ARG A 335 9.87 5.92 -32.88
C ARG A 335 10.66 5.47 -34.10
N LYS A 336 11.34 6.39 -34.77
CA LYS A 336 12.18 6.07 -35.95
C LYS A 336 13.26 5.06 -35.62
N ASN A 337 13.81 5.10 -34.41
CA ASN A 337 14.82 4.16 -33.93
C ASN A 337 14.22 2.86 -33.33
N ASN A 338 12.91 2.62 -33.50
CA ASN A 338 12.19 1.43 -33.02
C ASN A 338 12.39 1.17 -31.51
N LEU A 339 12.51 2.21 -30.70
CA LEU A 339 12.73 2.10 -29.26
C LEU A 339 11.39 1.95 -28.54
N LEU A 340 11.29 0.95 -27.69
CA LEU A 340 10.06 0.70 -26.90
C LEU A 340 9.88 1.77 -25.82
N LYS A 341 10.94 2.04 -25.04
CA LYS A 341 10.90 2.99 -23.91
C LYS A 341 11.15 4.41 -24.36
N LEU A 342 10.38 5.37 -23.83
CA LEU A 342 10.61 6.79 -24.07
C LEU A 342 11.94 7.24 -23.45
N PHE A 343 12.30 6.72 -22.28
CA PHE A 343 13.56 6.97 -21.56
C PHE A 343 14.33 5.68 -21.31
N ASN A 344 15.66 5.74 -21.32
CA ASN A 344 16.54 4.56 -21.10
C ASN A 344 16.77 4.29 -19.60
N ILE A 345 15.74 4.50 -18.81
CA ILE A 345 15.81 4.28 -17.35
C ILE A 345 15.63 2.80 -17.06
N LYS A 346 16.55 2.24 -16.25
CA LYS A 346 16.45 0.86 -15.77
C LYS A 346 15.58 0.78 -14.53
N LEU A 347 14.70 -0.23 -14.50
CA LEU A 347 13.93 -0.57 -13.31
C LEU A 347 14.87 -0.96 -12.17
N SER A 348 14.64 -0.43 -10.97
CA SER A 348 15.44 -0.82 -9.80
C SER A 348 15.04 -2.20 -9.30
N ASP A 349 15.95 -3.17 -9.32
CA ASP A 349 15.71 -4.58 -8.97
C ASP A 349 15.13 -4.77 -7.56
N GLN A 350 15.62 -4.01 -6.58
CA GLN A 350 15.20 -4.17 -5.17
C GLN A 350 13.82 -3.60 -4.85
N ASN A 351 13.40 -2.52 -5.51
CA ASN A 351 12.18 -1.78 -5.16
C ASN A 351 11.19 -1.65 -6.32
N LEU A 352 11.54 -2.12 -7.51
CA LEU A 352 10.76 -1.97 -8.73
C LEU A 352 10.32 -0.51 -8.95
N ASP A 353 11.25 0.42 -8.72
CA ASP A 353 11.02 1.87 -8.81
C ASP A 353 11.78 2.45 -10.00
N TRP A 354 11.05 2.86 -11.03
CA TRP A 354 11.59 3.46 -12.24
C TRP A 354 12.30 4.79 -12.00
N SER A 355 11.85 5.56 -11.01
CA SER A 355 12.41 6.90 -10.78
C SER A 355 13.70 6.94 -9.96
N LYS A 356 14.10 5.84 -9.29
CA LYS A 356 15.22 5.84 -8.34
C LYS A 356 16.56 6.22 -8.97
N GLY A 357 16.85 5.70 -10.14
CA GLY A 357 18.09 6.02 -10.89
C GLY A 357 18.13 7.48 -11.29
N PHE A 358 17.04 7.96 -11.89
CA PHE A 358 16.90 9.36 -12.29
C PHE A 358 16.95 10.31 -11.08
N ALA A 359 16.23 10.00 -9.99
CA ALA A 359 16.23 10.83 -8.79
C ALA A 359 17.63 11.07 -8.21
N ARG A 360 18.52 10.08 -8.29
CA ARG A 360 19.93 10.24 -7.87
C ARG A 360 20.67 11.25 -8.75
N ARG A 361 20.50 11.20 -10.07
CA ARG A 361 21.11 12.16 -11.01
C ARG A 361 20.54 13.56 -10.80
N PHE A 362 19.23 13.69 -10.70
CA PHE A 362 18.58 14.95 -10.43
C PHE A 362 19.02 15.58 -9.11
N ASN A 363 19.19 14.79 -8.06
CA ASN A 363 19.76 15.27 -6.79
C ASN A 363 21.18 15.81 -6.95
N LYS A 364 22.00 15.20 -7.82
CA LYS A 364 23.34 15.69 -8.13
C LYS A 364 23.27 17.06 -8.84
N THR A 365 22.34 17.24 -9.78
CA THR A 365 22.06 18.56 -10.41
C THR A 365 21.69 19.62 -9.36
N LEU A 366 20.87 19.25 -8.37
CA LEU A 366 20.51 20.18 -7.29
C LEU A 366 21.70 20.51 -6.38
N ASP A 367 22.59 19.54 -6.14
CA ASP A 367 23.83 19.77 -5.36
C ASP A 367 24.77 20.72 -6.13
N GLU A 368 24.95 20.55 -7.44
CA GLU A 368 25.73 21.44 -8.34
C GLU A 368 25.18 22.86 -8.36
N LEU A 369 23.86 23.01 -8.29
CA LEU A 369 23.20 24.30 -8.20
C LEU A 369 23.21 24.91 -6.78
N GLY A 370 23.82 24.23 -5.79
CA GLY A 370 23.91 24.73 -4.42
C GLY A 370 22.58 24.70 -3.64
N PHE A 371 21.65 23.82 -3.97
CA PHE A 371 20.45 23.63 -3.17
C PHE A 371 20.74 22.85 -1.89
N ARG A 372 20.34 23.36 -0.72
CA ARG A 372 20.56 22.70 0.58
C ARG A 372 19.72 21.44 0.72
N LYS A 373 20.32 20.28 1.00
CA LYS A 373 19.68 18.95 1.05
C LYS A 373 18.39 18.86 1.87
N ASN A 374 18.32 19.56 2.99
CA ASN A 374 17.20 19.47 3.92
C ASN A 374 16.07 20.49 3.67
N ALA A 375 16.28 21.44 2.73
CA ALA A 375 15.35 22.54 2.46
C ALA A 375 15.04 22.72 0.97
N ARG A 376 15.42 21.76 0.12
CA ARG A 376 15.23 21.84 -1.33
C ARG A 376 13.97 21.09 -1.78
N PRO A 377 13.31 21.58 -2.84
CA PRO A 377 12.28 20.82 -3.51
C PRO A 377 12.82 19.51 -4.10
N THR A 378 11.95 18.55 -4.31
CA THR A 378 12.24 17.23 -4.87
C THR A 378 11.53 17.05 -6.21
N LEU A 379 11.72 15.91 -6.88
CA LEU A 379 10.92 15.55 -8.06
C LEU A 379 9.41 15.57 -7.78
N HIS A 380 8.99 15.16 -6.59
CA HIS A 380 7.59 15.19 -6.23
C HIS A 380 7.05 16.61 -6.02
N SER A 381 7.93 17.57 -5.74
CA SER A 381 7.58 18.96 -5.59
C SER A 381 7.08 19.62 -6.88
N PHE A 382 7.48 19.12 -8.07
CA PHE A 382 6.88 19.55 -9.34
C PHE A 382 5.37 19.36 -9.37
N ARG A 383 4.93 18.20 -8.87
CA ARG A 383 3.51 17.91 -8.77
C ARG A 383 2.77 18.83 -7.78
N HIS A 384 3.42 19.19 -6.66
CA HIS A 384 2.83 20.17 -5.75
C HIS A 384 2.72 21.53 -6.40
N THR A 385 3.77 21.99 -7.08
CA THR A 385 3.77 23.25 -7.83
C THR A 385 2.67 23.26 -8.90
N PHE A 386 2.53 22.17 -9.67
CA PHE A 386 1.50 22.04 -10.70
C PHE A 386 0.08 22.13 -10.11
N VAL A 387 -0.19 21.45 -9.00
CA VAL A 387 -1.50 21.48 -8.33
C VAL A 387 -1.81 22.89 -7.80
N ASP A 388 -0.80 23.54 -7.21
CA ASP A 388 -0.98 24.90 -6.69
C ASP A 388 -1.26 25.92 -7.78
N GLU A 389 -0.60 25.83 -8.94
CA GLU A 389 -0.87 26.71 -10.07
C GLU A 389 -2.30 26.50 -10.59
N LEU A 390 -2.78 25.25 -10.69
CA LEU A 390 -4.18 24.98 -11.04
C LEU A 390 -5.16 25.53 -9.99
N GLN A 391 -4.78 25.50 -8.71
CA GLN A 391 -5.59 26.09 -7.64
C GLN A 391 -5.63 27.61 -7.73
N ILE A 392 -4.51 28.26 -8.06
CA ILE A 392 -4.45 29.71 -8.32
C ILE A 392 -5.34 30.09 -9.51
N LEU A 393 -5.37 29.24 -10.55
CA LEU A 393 -6.26 29.38 -11.70
C LEU A 393 -7.72 28.98 -11.41
N GLN A 394 -8.06 28.71 -10.14
CA GLN A 394 -9.41 28.35 -9.68
C GLN A 394 -10.00 27.12 -10.38
N VAL A 395 -9.15 26.18 -10.82
CA VAL A 395 -9.61 24.92 -11.43
C VAL A 395 -10.25 24.05 -10.35
N GLN A 396 -11.43 23.52 -10.64
CA GLN A 396 -12.20 22.69 -9.72
C GLN A 396 -11.40 21.47 -9.26
N GLU A 397 -11.52 21.10 -7.97
CA GLU A 397 -10.75 20.00 -7.35
C GLU A 397 -10.95 18.65 -8.06
N ASN A 398 -12.16 18.36 -8.55
CA ASN A 398 -12.46 17.13 -9.29
C ASN A 398 -11.70 17.06 -10.63
N VAL A 399 -11.52 18.19 -11.33
CA VAL A 399 -10.74 18.29 -12.57
C VAL A 399 -9.26 18.12 -12.27
N VAL A 400 -8.75 18.80 -11.23
CA VAL A 400 -7.38 18.62 -10.76
C VAL A 400 -7.12 17.17 -10.40
N ALA A 401 -8.06 16.50 -9.69
CA ALA A 401 -7.95 15.10 -9.33
C ALA A 401 -7.87 14.18 -10.57
N ASP A 402 -8.62 14.48 -11.64
CA ASP A 402 -8.53 13.73 -12.90
C ASP A 402 -7.18 13.91 -13.59
N ILE A 403 -6.66 15.13 -13.66
CA ILE A 403 -5.35 15.43 -14.26
C ILE A 403 -4.24 14.71 -13.50
N VAL A 404 -4.22 14.82 -12.17
CA VAL A 404 -3.12 14.29 -11.37
C VAL A 404 -3.31 12.82 -10.93
N GLY A 405 -4.49 12.22 -11.11
CA GLY A 405 -4.79 10.85 -10.73
C GLY A 405 -4.90 10.67 -9.22
N HIS A 406 -5.67 11.55 -8.55
CA HIS A 406 -6.13 11.35 -7.18
C HIS A 406 -7.45 10.58 -7.17
N SER A 407 -7.69 9.81 -6.11
CA SER A 407 -9.02 9.27 -5.85
C SER A 407 -9.96 10.39 -5.44
N LYS A 408 -11.14 10.43 -6.03
CA LYS A 408 -12.19 11.38 -5.65
C LYS A 408 -12.89 10.84 -4.41
N PRO A 409 -12.91 11.57 -3.29
CA PRO A 409 -13.51 11.09 -2.03
C PRO A 409 -15.04 11.04 -2.10
N ASN A 410 -15.65 11.81 -2.98
CA ASN A 410 -17.10 11.89 -3.13
C ASN A 410 -17.65 10.67 -3.90
N ILE A 411 -18.69 10.02 -3.36
CA ILE A 411 -19.34 8.84 -3.94
C ILE A 411 -19.87 9.15 -5.35
N THR A 412 -20.46 10.31 -5.56
CA THR A 412 -21.06 10.71 -6.85
C THR A 412 -20.01 10.78 -7.96
N PHE A 413 -18.95 11.55 -7.77
CA PHE A 413 -17.90 11.72 -8.79
C PHE A 413 -16.81 10.65 -8.75
N GLY A 414 -16.61 9.99 -7.61
CA GLY A 414 -15.58 8.95 -7.45
C GLY A 414 -16.03 7.57 -7.94
N ARG A 415 -17.31 7.23 -7.83
CA ARG A 415 -17.85 5.91 -8.18
C ARG A 415 -18.67 5.91 -9.49
N TYR A 416 -19.40 6.96 -9.76
CA TYR A 416 -20.33 7.05 -10.89
C TYR A 416 -19.89 8.06 -11.95
N GLY A 417 -19.07 9.06 -11.60
CA GLY A 417 -18.62 10.08 -12.53
C GLY A 417 -17.61 9.55 -13.54
N LYS A 418 -17.82 9.86 -14.82
CA LYS A 418 -16.80 9.67 -15.86
C LYS A 418 -15.67 10.68 -15.66
N ARG A 419 -14.47 10.35 -16.13
CA ARG A 419 -13.35 11.29 -16.16
C ARG A 419 -13.60 12.37 -17.20
N CYS A 420 -13.00 13.54 -16.97
CA CYS A 420 -13.01 14.62 -17.96
C CYS A 420 -12.35 14.14 -19.26
N GLN A 421 -12.92 14.58 -20.39
CA GLN A 421 -12.35 14.30 -21.70
C GLN A 421 -11.03 15.07 -21.91
N PRO A 422 -10.12 14.59 -22.77
CA PRO A 422 -8.84 15.25 -23.03
C PRO A 422 -8.98 16.72 -23.39
N GLU A 423 -9.97 17.10 -24.19
CA GLU A 423 -10.22 18.50 -24.57
C GLU A 423 -10.52 19.40 -23.36
N GLN A 424 -11.36 18.93 -22.44
CA GLN A 424 -11.68 19.66 -21.22
C GLN A 424 -10.42 19.86 -20.36
N LEU A 425 -9.59 18.80 -20.22
CA LEU A 425 -8.35 18.87 -19.46
C LEU A 425 -7.33 19.81 -20.14
N ALA A 426 -7.24 19.79 -21.47
CA ALA A 426 -6.34 20.63 -22.25
C ALA A 426 -6.67 22.12 -22.04
N ASN A 427 -7.96 22.47 -21.97
CA ASN A 427 -8.42 23.84 -21.72
C ASN A 427 -7.93 24.41 -20.38
N HIS A 428 -7.77 23.56 -19.35
CA HIS A 428 -7.20 23.97 -18.07
C HIS A 428 -5.67 23.99 -18.10
N ILE A 429 -5.05 22.98 -18.71
CA ILE A 429 -3.58 22.84 -18.74
C ILE A 429 -2.92 23.95 -19.56
N LYS A 430 -3.51 24.38 -20.66
CA LYS A 430 -2.97 25.45 -21.52
C LYS A 430 -2.80 26.80 -20.80
N ASN A 431 -3.57 27.03 -19.74
CA ASN A 431 -3.51 28.29 -18.97
C ASN A 431 -2.36 28.30 -17.93
N LEU A 432 -1.65 27.19 -17.75
CA LEU A 432 -0.47 27.15 -16.89
C LEU A 432 0.68 27.92 -17.55
N ASP A 433 1.18 28.96 -16.90
CA ASP A 433 2.31 29.73 -17.42
C ASP A 433 3.54 29.64 -16.54
N PHE A 434 4.50 28.86 -16.99
CA PHE A 434 5.85 28.80 -16.45
C PHE A 434 6.88 29.50 -17.33
N SER A 435 6.47 30.15 -18.43
CA SER A 435 7.34 30.79 -19.41
C SER A 435 8.35 31.76 -18.78
N PRO A 436 8.01 32.58 -17.76
CA PRO A 436 8.98 33.45 -17.10
C PRO A 436 10.11 32.73 -16.40
N CYS A 437 9.96 31.40 -16.10
CA CYS A 437 10.98 30.59 -15.51
C CYS A 437 11.81 29.77 -16.54
N LEU A 438 11.36 29.75 -17.80
CA LEU A 438 11.89 28.92 -18.87
C LEU A 438 12.63 29.70 -19.94
N THR A 439 12.93 30.96 -19.71
CA THR A 439 13.52 31.90 -20.70
C THR A 439 14.90 31.48 -21.21
N THR A 440 15.62 30.70 -20.45
CA THR A 440 16.98 30.20 -20.79
C THR A 440 16.99 28.81 -21.42
N ILE A 441 15.83 28.16 -21.52
CA ILE A 441 15.74 26.81 -22.10
C ILE A 441 15.84 26.87 -23.60
N HIS A 442 16.74 26.08 -24.15
CA HIS A 442 16.84 25.93 -25.60
C HIS A 442 15.96 24.76 -26.07
N ARG A 443 15.35 24.98 -27.24
CA ARG A 443 14.58 23.95 -27.94
C ARG A 443 15.49 22.75 -28.22
N PHE A 444 14.94 21.54 -28.05
CA PHE A 444 15.57 20.34 -28.53
C PHE A 444 15.51 20.30 -30.06
N VAL A 445 16.66 20.07 -30.68
CA VAL A 445 16.80 19.85 -32.11
C VAL A 445 17.43 18.48 -32.28
N CYS A 446 16.75 17.63 -33.04
CA CYS A 446 17.26 16.30 -33.37
C CYS A 446 18.52 16.45 -34.26
N ASN A 447 19.66 16.01 -33.75
CA ASN A 447 20.88 15.94 -34.55
C ASN A 447 20.86 14.64 -35.36
N SER A 448 20.56 14.72 -36.65
CA SER A 448 20.56 13.59 -37.58
C SER A 448 21.94 12.90 -37.75
N SER A 449 22.97 13.38 -37.07
CA SER A 449 24.37 12.93 -37.24
C SER A 449 24.96 12.12 -36.07
N GLN A 450 24.15 11.74 -35.04
CA GLN A 450 24.65 10.96 -33.89
C GLN A 450 23.99 9.56 -33.75
N THR A 451 23.77 8.87 -34.86
CA THR A 451 23.56 7.41 -34.85
C THR A 451 24.90 6.73 -35.10
N ASN A 452 25.67 6.57 -34.04
CA ASN A 452 26.74 5.54 -33.94
C ASN A 452 26.92 5.19 -32.45
#